data_9fdfd52e6b6adf9199845b6b294eca3d
#
_entry.id   9fdfd52e6b6adf9199845b6b294eca3d
#
_cell.length_a   1.000
_cell.length_b   1.000
_cell.length_c   1.000
_cell.angle_alpha   90.00
_cell.angle_beta   90.00
_cell.angle_gamma   90.00
#
_symmetry.space_group_name_H-M   'P 1'
#
loop_
_entity.id
_entity.type
_entity.pdbx_description
1 polymer ?
#
loop_
_entity_poly.entity_id
_entity_poly.type
_entity_poly.pdbx_seq_one_letter_code
_entity_poly.pdbx_strand_id
1 'polypeptide(L)'
;MLNLQVIMNVHEIRSMFPALSRKVYGKDLVYLDNAATSQRVQTVLDEWNRISAESNANIHRAVHRLADEATQAYEAARDAVKDFLNAAGREEIVFTSGTTAAVNLVAFCYGEAFVKEGDEVVVTEAEHHSNIVPWQMMCRRKGAVLKVLPIDDSGHLKVEMLDEILTERTRIMAVTHISNVLGIINPVKEIIEKCHSKGVPVLVDGAQGAVHCRVDVQDLDCDFYVFSGHKLYAATGTGVLYGKKKWLDAMPPYMGGGEMVGTVTFAETTYAPLPMKFEAGTQNFASTATLKQALEFINLLNDNELVEYNDKIRDYLLDYFQKDERIRLFGVPRGTSQEKIPLFSFVVDGVHHEDLALILDKMGIAVRSGQMCAEPVMDRFGVTGMLRVSVAPYNTMEEAEYFVKCLNKAINMLM
;
A
#
# COMPACT_ATOMS: atom_id res chain seq x y z
N MET A 1 -14.64 13.40 -33.29
CA MET A 1 -15.36 12.30 -32.64
C MET A 1 -15.51 12.72 -31.18
N LEU A 2 -16.74 13.02 -30.76
CA LEU A 2 -17.04 13.29 -29.36
C LEU A 2 -16.84 11.98 -28.59
N ASN A 3 -15.79 11.88 -27.77
CA ASN A 3 -15.70 10.86 -26.75
C ASN A 3 -16.85 11.13 -25.77
N LEU A 4 -17.95 10.40 -25.90
CA LEU A 4 -18.93 10.24 -24.85
C LEU A 4 -18.19 9.49 -23.73
N GLN A 5 -17.65 10.22 -22.74
CA GLN A 5 -17.24 9.62 -21.47
C GLN A 5 -18.50 8.96 -20.90
N VAL A 6 -18.49 7.65 -20.84
CA VAL A 6 -19.54 6.88 -20.15
C VAL A 6 -19.32 7.12 -18.66
N ILE A 7 -20.13 7.98 -18.07
CA ILE A 7 -20.12 8.17 -16.61
C ILE A 7 -20.72 6.90 -16.01
N MET A 8 -19.84 6.08 -15.43
CA MET A 8 -20.24 4.85 -14.75
C MET A 8 -20.73 5.17 -13.33
N ASN A 9 -21.83 4.58 -12.94
CA ASN A 9 -22.32 4.65 -11.56
C ASN A 9 -21.67 3.55 -10.69
N VAL A 10 -21.83 3.64 -9.36
CA VAL A 10 -21.21 2.69 -8.41
C VAL A 10 -21.66 1.25 -8.63
N HIS A 11 -22.90 0.99 -9.08
CA HIS A 11 -23.39 -0.37 -9.32
C HIS A 11 -22.75 -0.99 -10.56
N GLU A 12 -22.45 -0.19 -11.58
CA GLU A 12 -21.70 -0.62 -12.76
C GLU A 12 -20.27 -0.97 -12.37
N ILE A 13 -19.59 -0.13 -11.57
CA ILE A 13 -18.27 -0.43 -11.02
C ILE A 13 -18.30 -1.72 -10.19
N ARG A 14 -19.27 -1.86 -9.29
CA ARG A 14 -19.42 -3.05 -8.45
C ARG A 14 -19.57 -4.33 -9.28
N SER A 15 -20.30 -4.28 -10.38
CA SER A 15 -20.51 -5.42 -11.28
C SER A 15 -19.23 -5.94 -11.94
N MET A 16 -18.17 -5.12 -12.02
CA MET A 16 -16.85 -5.52 -12.51
C MET A 16 -16.08 -6.43 -11.56
N PHE A 17 -16.59 -6.65 -10.33
CA PHE A 17 -15.95 -7.44 -9.28
C PHE A 17 -16.73 -8.72 -8.97
N PRO A 18 -16.39 -9.86 -9.57
CA PRO A 18 -17.18 -11.10 -9.45
C PRO A 18 -17.39 -11.59 -8.01
N ALA A 19 -16.39 -11.40 -7.15
CA ALA A 19 -16.45 -11.82 -5.76
C ALA A 19 -17.58 -11.13 -4.96
N LEU A 20 -17.97 -9.91 -5.35
CA LEU A 20 -18.99 -9.12 -4.66
C LEU A 20 -20.43 -9.58 -4.94
N SER A 21 -20.62 -10.48 -5.91
CA SER A 21 -21.91 -11.10 -6.19
C SER A 21 -22.22 -12.32 -5.29
N ARG A 22 -21.24 -12.73 -4.45
CA ARG A 22 -21.39 -13.89 -3.58
C ARG A 22 -22.32 -13.61 -2.41
N LYS A 23 -23.01 -14.68 -1.97
CA LYS A 23 -23.72 -14.69 -0.68
C LYS A 23 -22.90 -15.36 0.40
N VAL A 24 -22.90 -14.78 1.58
CA VAL A 24 -22.24 -15.27 2.79
C VAL A 24 -23.34 -15.50 3.84
N TYR A 25 -23.48 -16.72 4.32
CA TYR A 25 -24.58 -17.14 5.22
C TYR A 25 -25.97 -16.78 4.66
N GLY A 26 -26.16 -16.89 3.34
CA GLY A 26 -27.41 -16.56 2.65
C GLY A 26 -27.71 -15.07 2.48
N LYS A 27 -26.79 -14.18 2.89
CA LYS A 27 -26.88 -12.71 2.76
C LYS A 27 -25.94 -12.21 1.68
N ASP A 28 -26.24 -11.06 1.10
CA ASP A 28 -25.34 -10.41 0.16
C ASP A 28 -24.06 -9.97 0.90
N LEU A 29 -22.92 -10.14 0.24
CA LEU A 29 -21.63 -9.78 0.81
C LEU A 29 -21.46 -8.26 0.85
N VAL A 30 -21.23 -7.73 2.04
CA VAL A 30 -20.72 -6.36 2.28
C VAL A 30 -19.25 -6.47 2.67
N TYR A 31 -18.36 -6.15 1.73
CA TYR A 31 -16.92 -6.29 1.93
C TYR A 31 -16.29 -4.95 2.32
N LEU A 32 -15.90 -4.82 3.59
CA LEU A 32 -15.34 -3.61 4.21
C LEU A 32 -13.94 -3.86 4.81
N ASP A 33 -13.19 -4.85 4.29
CA ASP A 33 -11.78 -5.11 4.68
C ASP A 33 -10.80 -4.76 3.55
N ASN A 34 -11.06 -3.69 2.80
CA ASN A 34 -10.32 -3.30 1.61
C ASN A 34 -8.87 -2.88 1.90
N ALA A 35 -8.60 -2.30 3.05
CA ALA A 35 -7.24 -1.92 3.46
C ALA A 35 -6.33 -3.12 3.76
N ALA A 36 -6.88 -4.33 3.95
CA ALA A 36 -6.12 -5.56 4.01
C ALA A 36 -5.80 -6.09 2.62
N THR A 37 -6.82 -6.24 1.77
CA THR A 37 -6.71 -6.57 0.34
C THR A 37 -7.97 -6.11 -0.37
N SER A 38 -7.86 -5.53 -1.56
CA SER A 38 -9.02 -5.21 -2.40
C SER A 38 -9.50 -6.44 -3.17
N GLN A 39 -10.77 -6.43 -3.62
CA GLN A 39 -11.27 -7.41 -4.58
C GLN A 39 -10.62 -7.17 -5.95
N ARG A 40 -10.59 -8.20 -6.80
CA ARG A 40 -10.01 -8.10 -8.14
C ARG A 40 -11.07 -7.77 -9.16
N VAL A 41 -10.76 -6.80 -10.01
CA VAL A 41 -11.58 -6.46 -11.17
C VAL A 41 -11.50 -7.57 -12.22
N GLN A 42 -12.57 -7.81 -12.96
CA GLN A 42 -12.65 -8.90 -13.95
C GLN A 42 -11.51 -8.86 -14.98
N THR A 43 -11.12 -7.68 -15.44
CA THR A 43 -10.03 -7.52 -16.44
C THR A 43 -8.67 -8.02 -15.92
N VAL A 44 -8.42 -7.92 -14.61
CA VAL A 44 -7.22 -8.48 -13.96
C VAL A 44 -7.27 -10.02 -13.95
N LEU A 45 -8.43 -10.61 -13.68
CA LEU A 45 -8.62 -12.06 -13.71
C LEU A 45 -8.47 -12.61 -15.14
N ASP A 46 -9.01 -11.91 -16.12
CA ASP A 46 -8.95 -12.28 -17.53
C ASP A 46 -7.51 -12.24 -18.05
N GLU A 47 -6.75 -11.20 -17.74
CA GLU A 47 -5.35 -11.08 -18.14
C GLU A 47 -4.47 -12.15 -17.50
N TRP A 48 -4.65 -12.41 -16.19
CA TRP A 48 -3.92 -13.46 -15.49
C TRP A 48 -4.19 -14.84 -16.14
N ASN A 49 -5.46 -15.14 -16.46
CA ASN A 49 -5.86 -16.38 -17.13
C ASN A 49 -5.27 -16.44 -18.55
N ARG A 50 -5.34 -15.36 -19.32
CA ARG A 50 -4.82 -15.29 -20.68
C ARG A 50 -3.32 -15.60 -20.71
N ILE A 51 -2.52 -14.93 -19.89
CA ILE A 51 -1.07 -15.17 -19.84
C ILE A 51 -0.76 -16.59 -19.41
N SER A 52 -1.44 -17.09 -18.38
CA SER A 52 -1.21 -18.43 -17.85
C SER A 52 -1.58 -19.54 -18.84
N ALA A 53 -2.62 -19.33 -19.65
CA ALA A 53 -3.13 -20.33 -20.61
C ALA A 53 -2.50 -20.23 -22.00
N GLU A 54 -2.15 -19.02 -22.45
CA GLU A 54 -1.80 -18.76 -23.85
C GLU A 54 -0.33 -18.37 -24.07
N SER A 55 0.32 -17.73 -23.08
CA SER A 55 1.69 -17.19 -23.21
C SER A 55 2.60 -17.58 -22.04
N ASN A 56 2.36 -18.73 -21.39
CA ASN A 56 3.17 -19.17 -20.26
C ASN A 56 4.57 -19.62 -20.72
N ALA A 57 5.52 -18.68 -20.71
CA ALA A 57 6.92 -18.93 -21.05
C ALA A 57 7.85 -18.04 -20.23
N ASN A 58 9.12 -18.47 -20.05
CA ASN A 58 10.11 -17.66 -19.37
C ASN A 58 10.39 -16.38 -20.17
N ILE A 59 10.41 -15.25 -19.48
CA ILE A 59 10.57 -13.91 -20.06
C ILE A 59 12.05 -13.57 -20.32
N HIS A 60 12.29 -12.58 -21.20
CA HIS A 60 13.55 -11.92 -21.56
C HIS A 60 14.58 -12.76 -22.34
N ARG A 61 14.74 -14.06 -22.10
CA ARG A 61 15.88 -14.86 -22.64
C ARG A 61 15.54 -15.80 -23.79
N ALA A 62 14.29 -16.19 -23.93
CA ALA A 62 13.91 -17.12 -24.98
C ALA A 62 13.56 -16.36 -26.28
N VAL A 63 13.90 -16.98 -27.43
CA VAL A 63 13.73 -16.37 -28.77
C VAL A 63 12.48 -16.90 -29.51
N HIS A 64 11.49 -17.40 -28.78
CA HIS A 64 10.25 -17.90 -29.36
C HIS A 64 9.05 -16.98 -28.98
N ARG A 65 8.01 -17.03 -29.81
CA ARG A 65 6.87 -16.13 -29.74
C ARG A 65 6.19 -16.04 -28.37
N LEU A 66 5.99 -17.17 -27.68
CA LEU A 66 5.35 -17.18 -26.36
C LEU A 66 6.16 -16.40 -25.32
N ALA A 67 7.50 -16.51 -25.35
CA ALA A 67 8.36 -15.74 -24.45
C ALA A 67 8.36 -14.26 -24.80
N ASP A 68 8.28 -13.89 -26.06
CA ASP A 68 8.18 -12.51 -26.50
C ASP A 68 6.85 -11.89 -26.03
N GLU A 69 5.72 -12.57 -26.22
CA GLU A 69 4.40 -12.15 -25.74
C GLU A 69 4.35 -11.97 -24.21
N ALA A 70 4.90 -12.92 -23.46
CA ALA A 70 5.00 -12.82 -21.99
C ALA A 70 5.90 -11.65 -21.55
N THR A 71 7.03 -11.45 -22.23
CA THR A 71 7.95 -10.34 -21.97
C THR A 71 7.27 -9.00 -22.26
N GLN A 72 6.57 -8.89 -23.40
CA GLN A 72 5.84 -7.66 -23.75
C GLN A 72 4.78 -7.32 -22.70
N ALA A 73 4.00 -8.30 -22.22
CA ALA A 73 3.00 -8.09 -21.17
C ALA A 73 3.64 -7.63 -19.83
N TYR A 74 4.75 -8.24 -19.45
CA TYR A 74 5.50 -7.88 -18.23
C TYR A 74 6.07 -6.45 -18.32
N GLU A 75 6.70 -6.12 -19.44
CA GLU A 75 7.29 -4.79 -19.63
C GLU A 75 6.25 -3.70 -19.88
N ALA A 76 5.08 -4.02 -20.46
CA ALA A 76 3.95 -3.09 -20.55
C ALA A 76 3.39 -2.74 -19.16
N ALA A 77 3.41 -3.69 -18.21
CA ALA A 77 3.08 -3.38 -16.82
C ALA A 77 4.09 -2.43 -16.18
N ARG A 78 5.39 -2.54 -16.50
CA ARG A 78 6.43 -1.62 -16.03
C ARG A 78 6.21 -0.20 -16.56
N ASP A 79 5.88 -0.08 -17.85
CA ASP A 79 5.55 1.21 -18.45
C ASP A 79 4.31 1.82 -17.80
N ALA A 80 3.25 1.03 -17.59
CA ALA A 80 2.04 1.49 -16.90
C ALA A 80 2.33 1.98 -15.47
N VAL A 81 3.19 1.28 -14.72
CA VAL A 81 3.61 1.71 -13.38
C VAL A 81 4.45 2.98 -13.42
N LYS A 82 5.39 3.08 -14.38
CA LYS A 82 6.19 4.30 -14.60
C LYS A 82 5.28 5.51 -14.84
N ASP A 83 4.30 5.36 -15.71
CA ASP A 83 3.37 6.44 -16.06
C ASP A 83 2.44 6.78 -14.89
N PHE A 84 1.95 5.78 -14.15
CA PHE A 84 1.10 5.94 -12.97
C PHE A 84 1.77 6.73 -11.85
N LEU A 85 3.07 6.49 -11.62
CA LEU A 85 3.87 7.19 -10.62
C LEU A 85 4.50 8.49 -11.14
N ASN A 86 4.40 8.78 -12.45
CA ASN A 86 5.16 9.83 -13.12
C ASN A 86 6.68 9.69 -12.88
N ALA A 87 7.22 8.46 -12.90
CA ALA A 87 8.66 8.23 -12.76
C ALA A 87 9.41 8.70 -14.02
N ALA A 88 10.65 9.14 -13.85
CA ALA A 88 11.46 9.70 -14.95
C ALA A 88 11.87 8.62 -15.98
N GLY A 89 12.10 7.38 -15.54
CA GLY A 89 12.49 6.27 -16.38
C GLY A 89 11.99 4.91 -15.88
N ARG A 90 11.86 3.95 -16.80
CA ARG A 90 11.45 2.58 -16.45
C ARG A 90 12.51 1.85 -15.61
N GLU A 91 13.75 2.28 -15.67
CA GLU A 91 14.86 1.77 -14.85
C GLU A 91 14.72 2.11 -13.37
N GLU A 92 13.83 3.03 -13.01
CA GLU A 92 13.49 3.37 -11.62
C GLU A 92 12.39 2.49 -11.04
N ILE A 93 11.79 1.60 -11.85
CA ILE A 93 10.72 0.69 -11.44
C ILE A 93 11.26 -0.73 -11.31
N VAL A 94 11.27 -1.25 -10.08
CA VAL A 94 11.68 -2.62 -9.76
C VAL A 94 10.45 -3.40 -9.29
N PHE A 95 10.19 -4.56 -9.88
CA PHE A 95 9.12 -5.44 -9.43
C PHE A 95 9.57 -6.31 -8.25
N THR A 96 8.67 -6.46 -7.29
CA THR A 96 8.86 -7.24 -6.08
C THR A 96 7.62 -8.09 -5.80
N SER A 97 7.66 -8.92 -4.76
CA SER A 97 6.47 -9.69 -4.35
C SER A 97 5.46 -8.90 -3.50
N GLY A 98 5.73 -7.63 -3.20
CA GLY A 98 4.87 -6.75 -2.40
C GLY A 98 5.67 -5.69 -1.66
N THR A 99 5.00 -4.77 -0.99
CA THR A 99 5.58 -3.70 -0.18
C THR A 99 6.62 -4.22 0.80
N THR A 100 6.33 -5.31 1.51
CA THR A 100 7.26 -5.91 2.48
C THR A 100 8.58 -6.30 1.82
N ALA A 101 8.54 -6.93 0.65
CA ALA A 101 9.76 -7.29 -0.09
C ALA A 101 10.52 -6.06 -0.57
N ALA A 102 9.82 -5.04 -1.03
CA ALA A 102 10.40 -3.77 -1.48
C ALA A 102 11.12 -3.03 -0.35
N VAL A 103 10.50 -2.90 0.83
CA VAL A 103 11.15 -2.30 2.01
C VAL A 103 12.35 -3.11 2.46
N ASN A 104 12.26 -4.45 2.50
CA ASN A 104 13.40 -5.32 2.84
C ASN A 104 14.56 -5.14 1.85
N LEU A 105 14.28 -5.04 0.55
CA LEU A 105 15.29 -4.78 -0.48
C LEU A 105 16.03 -3.45 -0.19
N VAL A 106 15.28 -2.37 0.02
CA VAL A 106 15.90 -1.06 0.32
C VAL A 106 16.65 -1.12 1.65
N ALA A 107 16.05 -1.63 2.73
CA ALA A 107 16.68 -1.70 4.04
C ALA A 107 17.98 -2.53 4.02
N PHE A 108 18.02 -3.60 3.24
CA PHE A 108 19.24 -4.38 3.07
C PHE A 108 20.26 -3.65 2.22
N CYS A 109 19.93 -3.31 0.98
CA CYS A 109 20.90 -2.78 0.01
C CYS A 109 21.37 -1.37 0.37
N TYR A 110 20.47 -0.50 0.83
CA TYR A 110 20.81 0.83 1.32
C TYR A 110 21.66 0.74 2.60
N GLY A 111 21.26 -0.14 3.52
CA GLY A 111 22.02 -0.39 4.75
C GLY A 111 23.45 -0.85 4.48
N GLU A 112 23.66 -1.76 3.51
CA GLU A 112 25.02 -2.21 3.15
C GLU A 112 25.86 -1.10 2.53
N ALA A 113 25.27 -0.25 1.69
CA ALA A 113 26.00 0.80 0.97
C ALA A 113 26.30 2.03 1.82
N PHE A 114 25.36 2.46 2.69
CA PHE A 114 25.37 3.81 3.25
C PHE A 114 25.28 3.90 4.77
N VAL A 115 24.99 2.78 5.48
CA VAL A 115 24.81 2.81 6.94
C VAL A 115 25.99 2.17 7.65
N LYS A 116 26.49 2.86 8.69
CA LYS A 116 27.62 2.43 9.55
C LYS A 116 27.19 2.37 11.00
N GLU A 117 28.05 1.83 11.84
CA GLU A 117 27.87 1.81 13.30
C GLU A 117 27.67 3.24 13.86
N GLY A 118 26.66 3.41 14.70
CA GLY A 118 26.28 4.68 15.29
C GLY A 118 25.47 5.62 14.39
N ASP A 119 25.24 5.27 13.14
CA ASP A 119 24.31 6.00 12.28
C ASP A 119 22.85 5.82 12.75
N GLU A 120 21.96 6.65 12.27
CA GLU A 120 20.56 6.69 12.68
C GLU A 120 19.61 6.46 11.49
N VAL A 121 18.53 5.74 11.74
CA VAL A 121 17.40 5.56 10.81
C VAL A 121 16.15 6.04 11.51
N VAL A 122 15.32 6.81 10.83
CA VAL A 122 14.07 7.33 11.38
C VAL A 122 12.89 6.61 10.74
N VAL A 123 11.97 6.13 11.59
CA VAL A 123 10.63 5.63 11.19
C VAL A 123 9.57 6.43 11.92
N THR A 124 8.29 6.24 11.58
CA THR A 124 7.21 6.88 12.35
C THR A 124 6.51 5.89 13.28
N GLU A 125 5.82 6.41 14.31
CA GLU A 125 5.01 5.60 15.22
C GLU A 125 3.74 5.03 14.52
N ALA A 126 3.38 5.58 13.34
CA ALA A 126 2.20 5.16 12.56
C ALA A 126 2.50 4.03 11.54
N GLU A 127 3.71 3.45 11.53
CA GLU A 127 4.13 2.50 10.51
C GLU A 127 3.47 1.12 10.64
N HIS A 128 3.22 0.50 9.50
CA HIS A 128 2.98 -0.95 9.41
C HIS A 128 4.27 -1.73 9.74
N HIS A 129 4.15 -2.94 10.30
CA HIS A 129 5.32 -3.80 10.62
C HIS A 129 6.30 -3.95 9.45
N SER A 130 5.81 -3.99 8.22
CA SER A 130 6.64 -4.06 7.00
C SER A 130 7.60 -2.89 6.85
N ASN A 131 7.30 -1.74 7.48
CA ASN A 131 8.15 -0.55 7.45
C ASN A 131 8.79 -0.22 8.81
N ILE A 132 8.77 -1.17 9.75
CA ILE A 132 9.51 -1.11 11.03
C ILE A 132 10.56 -2.22 11.08
N VAL A 133 10.12 -3.48 10.94
CA VAL A 133 10.95 -4.67 11.20
C VAL A 133 12.19 -4.75 10.29
N PRO A 134 12.12 -4.48 8.97
CA PRO A 134 13.31 -4.49 8.12
C PRO A 134 14.38 -3.49 8.59
N TRP A 135 13.96 -2.30 9.04
CA TRP A 135 14.85 -1.28 9.57
C TRP A 135 15.47 -1.69 10.92
N GLN A 136 14.70 -2.29 11.82
CA GLN A 136 15.22 -2.87 13.06
C GLN A 136 16.27 -3.95 12.78
N MET A 137 16.01 -4.85 11.81
CA MET A 137 16.94 -5.89 11.42
C MET A 137 18.24 -5.30 10.85
N MET A 138 18.12 -4.29 9.99
CA MET A 138 19.26 -3.59 9.41
C MET A 138 20.07 -2.84 10.49
N CYS A 139 19.42 -2.09 11.37
CA CYS A 139 20.08 -1.38 12.46
C CYS A 139 20.86 -2.33 13.37
N ARG A 140 20.27 -3.47 13.75
CA ARG A 140 20.96 -4.50 14.56
C ARG A 140 22.21 -5.05 13.84
N ARG A 141 22.11 -5.32 12.53
CA ARG A 141 23.23 -5.84 11.74
C ARG A 141 24.36 -4.82 11.58
N LYS A 142 24.02 -3.53 11.45
CA LYS A 142 24.99 -2.46 11.17
C LYS A 142 25.47 -1.72 12.44
N GLY A 143 24.91 -2.01 13.63
CA GLY A 143 25.19 -1.24 14.84
C GLY A 143 24.59 0.17 14.79
N ALA A 144 23.54 0.39 14.00
CA ALA A 144 22.84 1.67 13.86
C ALA A 144 21.68 1.79 14.86
N VAL A 145 21.16 2.99 15.02
CA VAL A 145 20.07 3.32 15.96
C VAL A 145 18.78 3.60 15.21
N LEU A 146 17.68 2.96 15.61
CA LEU A 146 16.35 3.29 15.12
C LEU A 146 15.72 4.39 15.99
N LYS A 147 15.33 5.49 15.37
CA LYS A 147 14.58 6.58 15.99
C LYS A 147 13.14 6.60 15.50
N VAL A 148 12.24 7.13 16.31
CA VAL A 148 10.80 7.15 16.00
C VAL A 148 10.27 8.59 16.05
N LEU A 149 9.61 9.01 14.98
CA LEU A 149 8.80 10.23 14.95
C LEU A 149 7.41 9.90 15.53
N PRO A 150 7.01 10.49 16.65
CA PRO A 150 5.76 10.15 17.32
C PRO A 150 4.53 10.72 16.61
N ILE A 151 3.36 10.15 16.95
CA ILE A 151 2.03 10.71 16.65
C ILE A 151 1.48 11.45 17.86
N ASP A 152 0.48 12.29 17.64
CA ASP A 152 -0.33 12.90 18.69
C ASP A 152 -1.55 12.02 19.07
N ASP A 153 -2.42 12.54 19.95
CA ASP A 153 -3.61 11.82 20.41
C ASP A 153 -4.69 11.67 19.33
N SER A 154 -4.62 12.47 18.25
CA SER A 154 -5.49 12.36 17.08
C SER A 154 -4.93 11.40 16.01
N GLY A 155 -3.67 10.96 16.15
CA GLY A 155 -2.99 10.04 15.23
C GLY A 155 -2.20 10.73 14.12
N HIS A 156 -2.00 12.03 14.19
CA HIS A 156 -1.18 12.79 13.23
C HIS A 156 0.29 12.80 13.66
N LEU A 157 1.20 12.72 12.68
CA LEU A 157 2.63 12.82 12.91
C LEU A 157 2.99 14.20 13.50
N LYS A 158 3.89 14.22 14.48
CA LYS A 158 4.45 15.45 15.06
C LYS A 158 5.62 15.95 14.22
N VAL A 159 5.31 16.46 13.01
CA VAL A 159 6.30 16.86 12.00
C VAL A 159 7.26 17.94 12.50
N GLU A 160 6.83 18.77 13.45
CA GLU A 160 7.64 19.78 14.11
C GLU A 160 8.84 19.19 14.87
N MET A 161 8.74 17.93 15.31
CA MET A 161 9.85 17.26 16.03
C MET A 161 10.96 16.76 15.08
N LEU A 162 10.77 16.81 13.77
CA LEU A 162 11.81 16.38 12.82
C LEU A 162 13.10 17.19 12.95
N ASP A 163 13.00 18.47 13.31
CA ASP A 163 14.18 19.32 13.46
C ASP A 163 15.12 18.84 14.60
N GLU A 164 14.56 18.19 15.63
CA GLU A 164 15.29 17.61 16.76
C GLU A 164 15.71 16.16 16.50
N ILE A 165 14.86 15.38 15.79
CA ILE A 165 15.08 13.95 15.54
C ILE A 165 16.16 13.73 14.48
N LEU A 166 16.14 14.54 13.40
CA LEU A 166 17.11 14.45 12.31
C LEU A 166 18.44 15.08 12.71
N THR A 167 19.49 14.27 12.77
CA THR A 167 20.87 14.70 13.07
C THR A 167 21.80 14.44 11.89
N GLU A 168 23.05 14.87 12.00
CA GLU A 168 24.11 14.59 11.00
C GLU A 168 24.38 13.09 10.83
N ARG A 169 23.95 12.23 11.77
CA ARG A 169 24.06 10.79 11.70
C ARG A 169 22.86 10.12 11.04
N THR A 170 21.79 10.85 10.81
CA THR A 170 20.59 10.29 10.17
C THR A 170 20.90 9.97 8.69
N ARG A 171 20.66 8.71 8.27
CA ARG A 171 20.98 8.21 6.93
C ARG A 171 19.76 8.05 6.04
N ILE A 172 18.61 7.75 6.61
CA ILE A 172 17.36 7.57 5.86
C ILE A 172 16.18 7.73 6.82
N MET A 173 15.07 8.23 6.29
CA MET A 173 13.76 8.20 6.94
C MET A 173 12.82 7.31 6.14
N ALA A 174 12.01 6.50 6.83
CA ALA A 174 10.92 5.75 6.23
C ALA A 174 9.59 6.20 6.85
N VAL A 175 8.61 6.52 6.00
CA VAL A 175 7.32 7.09 6.42
C VAL A 175 6.17 6.48 5.64
N THR A 176 5.08 6.13 6.31
CA THR A 176 3.84 5.72 5.63
C THR A 176 3.12 6.93 5.03
N HIS A 177 2.69 6.82 3.76
CA HIS A 177 1.90 7.86 3.10
C HIS A 177 0.52 8.00 3.75
N ILE A 178 -0.14 6.87 3.98
CA ILE A 178 -1.44 6.80 4.66
C ILE A 178 -1.42 5.65 5.66
N SER A 179 -1.78 5.93 6.90
CA SER A 179 -1.85 4.91 7.95
C SER A 179 -2.92 3.86 7.64
N ASN A 180 -2.52 2.59 7.63
CA ASN A 180 -3.42 1.46 7.44
C ASN A 180 -4.34 1.18 8.66
N VAL A 181 -4.08 1.83 9.79
CA VAL A 181 -4.91 1.78 11.00
C VAL A 181 -5.76 3.02 11.12
N LEU A 182 -5.16 4.20 11.02
CA LEU A 182 -5.82 5.46 11.35
C LEU A 182 -6.54 6.09 10.13
N GLY A 183 -6.16 5.68 8.91
CA GLY A 183 -6.67 6.27 7.67
C GLY A 183 -6.20 7.71 7.42
N ILE A 184 -5.36 8.27 8.28
CA ILE A 184 -4.82 9.63 8.15
C ILE A 184 -3.82 9.70 7.00
N ILE A 185 -3.95 10.73 6.19
CA ILE A 185 -3.02 11.06 5.10
C ILE A 185 -1.90 11.91 5.70
N ASN A 186 -0.69 11.39 5.69
CA ASN A 186 0.47 12.08 6.23
C ASN A 186 1.00 13.14 5.23
N PRO A 187 1.52 14.27 5.71
CA PRO A 187 2.07 15.34 4.87
C PRO A 187 3.48 14.97 4.36
N VAL A 188 3.55 13.90 3.53
CA VAL A 188 4.83 13.31 3.10
C VAL A 188 5.70 14.27 2.31
N LYS A 189 5.10 15.21 1.55
CA LYS A 189 5.87 16.23 0.81
C LYS A 189 6.63 17.16 1.77
N GLU A 190 5.96 17.67 2.81
CA GLU A 190 6.60 18.50 3.84
C GLU A 190 7.71 17.73 4.57
N ILE A 191 7.45 16.46 4.91
CA ILE A 191 8.42 15.58 5.57
C ILE A 191 9.66 15.38 4.68
N ILE A 192 9.46 15.13 3.38
CA ILE A 192 10.55 14.96 2.41
C ILE A 192 11.37 16.24 2.30
N GLU A 193 10.74 17.41 2.17
CA GLU A 193 11.41 18.69 2.10
C GLU A 193 12.29 18.95 3.35
N LYS A 194 11.76 18.68 4.55
CA LYS A 194 12.52 18.78 5.81
C LYS A 194 13.71 17.80 5.85
N CYS A 195 13.51 16.55 5.47
CA CYS A 195 14.56 15.54 5.41
C CYS A 195 15.65 15.93 4.42
N HIS A 196 15.26 16.33 3.21
CA HIS A 196 16.20 16.74 2.15
C HIS A 196 16.99 17.99 2.53
N SER A 197 16.42 18.93 3.29
CA SER A 197 17.14 20.10 3.79
C SER A 197 18.35 19.73 4.68
N LYS A 198 18.31 18.53 5.26
CA LYS A 198 19.39 17.92 6.08
C LYS A 198 20.16 16.81 5.33
N GLY A 199 19.89 16.63 4.03
CA GLY A 199 20.56 15.62 3.20
C GLY A 199 20.11 14.17 3.50
N VAL A 200 18.94 13.98 4.11
CA VAL A 200 18.39 12.68 4.48
C VAL A 200 17.40 12.20 3.43
N PRO A 201 17.65 11.09 2.71
CA PRO A 201 16.72 10.52 1.76
C PRO A 201 15.50 9.88 2.45
N VAL A 202 14.39 9.78 1.71
CA VAL A 202 13.11 9.31 2.25
C VAL A 202 12.55 8.14 1.44
N LEU A 203 12.20 7.06 2.15
CA LEU A 203 11.34 5.99 1.64
C LEU A 203 9.91 6.24 2.08
N VAL A 204 8.98 6.26 1.12
CA VAL A 204 7.54 6.37 1.38
C VAL A 204 6.87 5.01 1.21
N ASP A 205 6.27 4.47 2.28
CA ASP A 205 5.36 3.33 2.19
C ASP A 205 4.01 3.81 1.64
N GLY A 206 3.83 3.57 0.35
CA GLY A 206 2.64 3.93 -0.41
C GLY A 206 1.59 2.82 -0.49
N ALA A 207 1.64 1.79 0.36
CA ALA A 207 0.73 0.65 0.29
C ALA A 207 -0.76 1.04 0.34
N GLN A 208 -1.11 2.10 1.05
CA GLN A 208 -2.45 2.72 1.01
C GLN A 208 -2.44 3.95 0.09
N GLY A 209 -1.34 4.71 0.04
CA GLY A 209 -1.24 5.95 -0.74
C GLY A 209 -1.48 5.73 -2.24
N ALA A 210 -0.89 4.70 -2.83
CA ALA A 210 -1.07 4.38 -4.26
C ALA A 210 -2.52 4.04 -4.65
N VAL A 211 -3.36 3.64 -3.67
CA VAL A 211 -4.77 3.30 -3.90
C VAL A 211 -5.68 4.54 -3.82
N HIS A 212 -5.34 5.46 -2.92
CA HIS A 212 -6.24 6.54 -2.49
C HIS A 212 -5.80 7.94 -2.94
N CYS A 213 -4.54 8.10 -3.37
CA CYS A 213 -3.99 9.37 -3.81
C CYS A 213 -3.44 9.26 -5.24
N ARG A 214 -3.53 10.36 -5.99
CA ARG A 214 -2.70 10.50 -7.18
C ARG A 214 -1.25 10.71 -6.74
N VAL A 215 -0.38 9.77 -7.09
CA VAL A 215 1.04 9.81 -6.72
C VAL A 215 1.86 10.33 -7.89
N ASP A 216 2.62 11.39 -7.64
CA ASP A 216 3.63 11.92 -8.55
C ASP A 216 4.96 11.92 -7.80
N VAL A 217 5.83 10.95 -8.11
CA VAL A 217 7.10 10.78 -7.38
C VAL A 217 8.11 11.89 -7.70
N GLN A 218 7.97 12.58 -8.85
CA GLN A 218 8.80 13.72 -9.20
C GLN A 218 8.37 14.96 -8.41
N ASP A 219 7.06 15.21 -8.27
CA ASP A 219 6.53 16.33 -7.46
C ASP A 219 6.75 16.10 -5.96
N LEU A 220 6.60 14.86 -5.47
CA LEU A 220 6.94 14.50 -4.09
C LEU A 220 8.45 14.57 -3.82
N ASP A 221 9.27 14.37 -4.84
CA ASP A 221 10.73 14.25 -4.75
C ASP A 221 11.19 13.13 -3.79
N CYS A 222 10.38 12.09 -3.55
CA CYS A 222 10.77 10.97 -2.69
C CYS A 222 11.92 10.16 -3.33
N ASP A 223 12.77 9.58 -2.50
CA ASP A 223 13.91 8.77 -2.98
C ASP A 223 13.50 7.34 -3.30
N PHE A 224 12.52 6.82 -2.53
CA PHE A 224 11.90 5.52 -2.77
C PHE A 224 10.39 5.61 -2.49
N TYR A 225 9.59 4.89 -3.29
CA TYR A 225 8.15 4.72 -3.10
C TYR A 225 7.78 3.25 -3.30
N VAL A 226 7.04 2.65 -2.36
CA VAL A 226 6.75 1.23 -2.40
C VAL A 226 5.25 0.95 -2.25
N PHE A 227 4.73 -0.04 -3.00
CA PHE A 227 3.34 -0.48 -2.83
C PHE A 227 3.13 -1.93 -3.25
N SER A 228 1.95 -2.49 -2.92
CA SER A 228 1.55 -3.86 -3.24
C SER A 228 0.37 -3.90 -4.21
N GLY A 229 0.46 -4.74 -5.22
CA GLY A 229 -0.59 -4.89 -6.23
C GLY A 229 -1.93 -5.36 -5.67
N HIS A 230 -1.92 -6.26 -4.65
CA HIS A 230 -3.17 -6.82 -4.09
C HIS A 230 -4.07 -5.81 -3.38
N LYS A 231 -3.56 -4.64 -3.00
CA LYS A 231 -4.37 -3.52 -2.48
C LYS A 231 -4.89 -2.63 -3.60
N LEU A 232 -4.20 -2.65 -4.74
CA LEU A 232 -4.46 -1.86 -5.94
C LEU A 232 -5.26 -2.66 -7.00
N TYR A 233 -6.15 -3.56 -6.58
CA TYR A 233 -7.03 -4.40 -7.41
C TYR A 233 -6.29 -5.45 -8.27
N ALA A 234 -4.94 -5.52 -8.24
CA ALA A 234 -4.13 -6.47 -9.00
C ALA A 234 -3.97 -7.83 -8.27
N ALA A 235 -3.23 -8.75 -8.87
CA ALA A 235 -2.94 -10.06 -8.29
C ALA A 235 -2.09 -9.96 -7.02
N THR A 236 -2.21 -10.94 -6.12
CA THR A 236 -1.29 -11.14 -4.99
C THR A 236 0.08 -11.58 -5.47
N GLY A 237 1.10 -11.36 -4.63
CA GLY A 237 2.49 -11.74 -4.95
C GLY A 237 3.15 -10.79 -5.96
N THR A 238 2.61 -9.57 -6.09
CA THR A 238 3.17 -8.49 -6.89
C THR A 238 3.29 -7.23 -6.06
N GLY A 239 4.34 -6.48 -6.29
CA GLY A 239 4.58 -5.17 -5.70
C GLY A 239 5.60 -4.39 -6.52
N VAL A 240 5.74 -3.14 -6.17
CA VAL A 240 6.59 -2.18 -6.85
C VAL A 240 7.48 -1.48 -5.84
N LEU A 241 8.74 -1.35 -6.22
CA LEU A 241 9.69 -0.37 -5.70
C LEU A 241 9.98 0.63 -6.81
N TYR A 242 9.58 1.87 -6.59
CA TYR A 242 10.20 3.01 -7.27
C TYR A 242 11.43 3.43 -6.48
N GLY A 243 12.53 3.71 -7.14
CA GLY A 243 13.71 4.29 -6.53
C GLY A 243 14.42 5.23 -7.50
N LYS A 244 14.83 6.42 -7.02
CA LYS A 244 15.64 7.32 -7.84
C LYS A 244 16.87 6.59 -8.36
N LYS A 245 17.13 6.70 -9.66
CA LYS A 245 18.22 5.99 -10.35
C LYS A 245 19.55 6.09 -9.62
N LYS A 246 19.88 7.27 -9.07
CA LYS A 246 21.13 7.50 -8.32
C LYS A 246 21.34 6.53 -7.15
N TRP A 247 20.25 6.20 -6.44
CA TRP A 247 20.30 5.27 -5.31
C TRP A 247 20.34 3.82 -5.77
N LEU A 248 19.51 3.45 -6.76
CA LEU A 248 19.49 2.10 -7.30
C LEU A 248 20.83 1.72 -7.94
N ASP A 249 21.50 2.65 -8.64
CA ASP A 249 22.84 2.41 -9.20
C ASP A 249 23.89 2.18 -8.10
N ALA A 250 23.83 2.94 -7.01
CA ALA A 250 24.82 2.89 -5.93
C ALA A 250 24.63 1.72 -4.95
N MET A 251 23.40 1.21 -4.81
CA MET A 251 23.10 0.06 -3.94
C MET A 251 23.64 -1.26 -4.55
N PRO A 252 24.14 -2.20 -3.73
CA PRO A 252 24.44 -3.55 -4.19
C PRO A 252 23.15 -4.31 -4.53
N PRO A 253 23.20 -5.42 -5.30
CA PRO A 253 22.04 -6.26 -5.54
C PRO A 253 21.54 -6.90 -4.24
N TYR A 254 20.23 -7.21 -4.19
CA TYR A 254 19.57 -7.83 -3.03
C TYR A 254 19.72 -9.36 -3.04
N MET A 255 19.45 -9.96 -4.20
CA MET A 255 19.54 -11.41 -4.40
C MET A 255 20.46 -11.71 -5.59
N GLY A 256 21.22 -12.80 -5.49
CA GLY A 256 22.02 -13.33 -6.60
C GLY A 256 21.28 -14.46 -7.31
N GLY A 257 21.39 -14.52 -8.65
CA GLY A 257 20.77 -15.56 -9.44
C GLY A 257 20.85 -15.29 -10.94
N GLY A 258 20.05 -15.97 -11.73
CA GLY A 258 19.88 -15.66 -13.15
C GLY A 258 19.17 -14.30 -13.34
N GLU A 259 19.09 -13.82 -14.55
CA GLU A 259 18.52 -12.54 -15.03
C GLU A 259 19.31 -11.30 -14.57
N MET A 260 19.69 -11.19 -13.29
CA MET A 260 20.31 -10.01 -12.69
C MET A 260 21.83 -9.88 -12.94
N VAL A 261 22.43 -10.80 -13.70
CA VAL A 261 23.87 -10.86 -13.96
C VAL A 261 24.22 -10.45 -15.39
N GLY A 262 25.39 -9.79 -15.54
CA GLY A 262 26.04 -9.61 -16.83
C GLY A 262 26.94 -10.80 -17.16
N THR A 263 28.15 -10.83 -16.61
CA THR A 263 29.12 -11.94 -16.78
C THR A 263 29.35 -12.61 -15.43
N VAL A 264 29.41 -13.92 -15.41
CA VAL A 264 29.71 -14.73 -14.22
C VAL A 264 30.92 -15.58 -14.45
N THR A 265 31.91 -15.47 -13.58
CA THR A 265 33.06 -16.38 -13.47
C THR A 265 33.15 -16.89 -12.04
N PHE A 266 34.03 -17.89 -11.78
CA PHE A 266 34.27 -18.31 -10.39
C PHE A 266 34.98 -17.24 -9.55
N ALA A 267 35.66 -16.28 -10.17
CA ALA A 267 36.40 -15.23 -9.49
C ALA A 267 35.53 -13.99 -9.22
N GLU A 268 34.65 -13.63 -10.16
CA GLU A 268 33.84 -12.37 -10.08
C GLU A 268 32.57 -12.46 -10.89
N THR A 269 31.62 -11.56 -10.54
CA THR A 269 30.36 -11.38 -11.23
C THR A 269 30.11 -9.90 -11.51
N THR A 270 29.70 -9.58 -12.73
CA THR A 270 29.13 -8.28 -13.07
C THR A 270 27.61 -8.36 -13.08
N TYR A 271 26.93 -7.24 -12.85
CA TYR A 271 25.47 -7.21 -12.73
C TYR A 271 24.83 -6.59 -13.96
N ALA A 272 23.59 -6.98 -14.23
CA ALA A 272 22.76 -6.41 -15.28
C ALA A 272 22.45 -4.92 -14.99
N PRO A 273 22.14 -4.12 -16.02
CA PRO A 273 21.61 -2.77 -15.81
C PRO A 273 20.31 -2.76 -15.00
N LEU A 274 19.94 -1.58 -14.48
CA LEU A 274 18.64 -1.37 -13.88
C LEU A 274 17.51 -1.58 -14.90
N PRO A 275 16.38 -2.09 -14.49
CA PRO A 275 16.01 -2.54 -13.14
C PRO A 275 16.43 -4.01 -12.87
N MET A 276 16.92 -4.73 -13.88
CA MET A 276 17.19 -6.17 -13.83
C MET A 276 18.16 -6.56 -12.73
N LYS A 277 19.07 -5.68 -12.32
CA LYS A 277 19.98 -5.85 -11.18
C LYS A 277 19.27 -6.28 -9.89
N PHE A 278 17.99 -5.93 -9.71
CA PHE A 278 17.20 -6.25 -8.53
C PHE A 278 16.11 -7.31 -8.77
N GLU A 279 16.01 -7.85 -9.98
CA GLU A 279 15.00 -8.84 -10.38
C GLU A 279 15.67 -10.18 -10.69
N ALA A 280 16.11 -10.90 -9.64
CA ALA A 280 16.81 -12.17 -9.77
C ALA A 280 15.84 -13.35 -9.98
N GLY A 281 16.24 -14.29 -10.85
CA GLY A 281 15.49 -15.52 -11.13
C GLY A 281 14.31 -15.31 -12.08
N THR A 282 13.49 -16.34 -12.29
CA THR A 282 12.26 -16.22 -13.09
C THR A 282 11.22 -15.43 -12.33
N GLN A 283 10.82 -14.31 -12.91
CA GLN A 283 9.87 -13.39 -12.30
C GLN A 283 8.42 -13.94 -12.28
N ASN A 284 7.59 -13.43 -11.38
CA ASN A 284 6.15 -13.71 -11.35
C ASN A 284 5.43 -12.93 -12.46
N PHE A 285 5.78 -13.23 -13.73
CA PHE A 285 5.39 -12.43 -14.88
C PHE A 285 3.86 -12.39 -15.09
N ALA A 286 3.17 -13.52 -14.90
CA ALA A 286 1.72 -13.59 -15.12
C ALA A 286 0.95 -12.69 -14.14
N SER A 287 1.31 -12.70 -12.85
CA SER A 287 0.67 -11.82 -11.87
C SER A 287 1.10 -10.36 -12.04
N THR A 288 2.38 -10.10 -12.34
CA THR A 288 2.92 -8.75 -12.51
C THR A 288 2.29 -8.03 -13.71
N ALA A 289 2.07 -8.73 -14.82
CA ALA A 289 1.42 -8.16 -15.99
C ALA A 289 0.02 -7.61 -15.68
N THR A 290 -0.69 -8.18 -14.69
CA THR A 290 -2.03 -7.68 -14.28
C THR A 290 -2.02 -6.29 -13.65
N LEU A 291 -0.84 -5.76 -13.26
CA LEU A 291 -0.75 -4.39 -12.77
C LEU A 291 -1.25 -3.37 -13.79
N LYS A 292 -1.00 -3.61 -15.09
CA LYS A 292 -1.48 -2.72 -16.14
C LYS A 292 -3.01 -2.58 -16.10
N GLN A 293 -3.75 -3.70 -16.06
CA GLN A 293 -5.22 -3.70 -16.02
C GLN A 293 -5.77 -3.06 -14.74
N ALA A 294 -5.08 -3.28 -13.61
CA ALA A 294 -5.45 -2.65 -12.33
C ALA A 294 -5.25 -1.12 -12.38
N LEU A 295 -4.16 -0.64 -12.98
CA LEU A 295 -3.89 0.80 -13.13
C LEU A 295 -4.83 1.45 -14.14
N GLU A 296 -5.18 0.77 -15.23
CA GLU A 296 -6.22 1.21 -16.17
C GLU A 296 -7.58 1.36 -15.47
N PHE A 297 -7.92 0.43 -14.56
CA PHE A 297 -9.12 0.54 -13.74
C PHE A 297 -9.07 1.75 -12.80
N ILE A 298 -7.93 2.03 -12.15
CA ILE A 298 -7.79 3.23 -11.29
C ILE A 298 -7.93 4.52 -12.09
N ASN A 299 -7.37 4.58 -13.29
CA ASN A 299 -7.53 5.73 -14.17
C ASN A 299 -9.02 5.92 -14.55
N LEU A 300 -9.74 4.83 -14.81
CA LEU A 300 -11.19 4.88 -15.05
C LEU A 300 -11.94 5.45 -13.83
N LEU A 301 -11.55 5.13 -12.60
CA LEU A 301 -12.15 5.69 -11.40
C LEU A 301 -11.91 7.20 -11.27
N ASN A 302 -10.70 7.65 -11.59
CA ASN A 302 -10.31 9.06 -11.52
C ASN A 302 -11.01 9.93 -12.57
N ASP A 303 -11.37 9.34 -13.71
CA ASP A 303 -12.10 10.01 -14.80
C ASP A 303 -13.62 10.09 -14.55
N ASN A 304 -14.10 9.51 -13.45
CA ASN A 304 -15.50 9.48 -13.06
C ASN A 304 -15.70 10.13 -11.68
N GLU A 305 -16.90 10.63 -11.38
CA GLU A 305 -17.27 11.26 -10.09
C GLU A 305 -17.27 10.29 -8.88
N LEU A 306 -16.57 9.16 -9.00
CA LEU A 306 -16.55 8.09 -7.99
C LEU A 306 -15.70 8.44 -6.77
N VAL A 307 -14.72 9.32 -6.94
CA VAL A 307 -13.95 9.86 -5.81
C VAL A 307 -14.90 10.64 -4.88
N GLU A 308 -15.73 11.53 -5.44
CA GLU A 308 -16.72 12.26 -4.67
C GLU A 308 -17.78 11.36 -4.03
N TYR A 309 -18.13 10.27 -4.68
CA TYR A 309 -19.05 9.28 -4.12
C TYR A 309 -18.47 8.58 -2.88
N ASN A 310 -17.19 8.18 -2.94
CA ASN A 310 -16.49 7.63 -1.78
C ASN A 310 -16.36 8.63 -0.64
N ASP A 311 -16.16 9.89 -0.96
CA ASP A 311 -16.14 10.98 0.02
C ASP A 311 -17.48 11.11 0.77
N LYS A 312 -18.60 10.96 0.07
CA LYS A 312 -19.92 10.93 0.74
C LYS A 312 -20.06 9.77 1.71
N ILE A 313 -19.57 8.58 1.36
CA ILE A 313 -19.58 7.43 2.28
C ILE A 313 -18.63 7.69 3.47
N ARG A 314 -17.44 8.25 3.22
CA ARG A 314 -16.52 8.66 4.28
C ARG A 314 -17.19 9.61 5.27
N ASP A 315 -17.79 10.68 4.76
CA ASP A 315 -18.38 11.72 5.59
C ASP A 315 -19.60 11.20 6.38
N TYR A 316 -20.42 10.34 5.77
CA TYR A 316 -21.52 9.64 6.44
C TYR A 316 -21.04 8.77 7.61
N LEU A 317 -20.03 7.94 7.38
CA LEU A 317 -19.49 7.06 8.42
C LEU A 317 -18.73 7.84 9.50
N LEU A 318 -17.98 8.87 9.13
CA LEU A 318 -17.29 9.74 10.08
C LEU A 318 -18.27 10.43 11.03
N ASP A 319 -19.33 11.01 10.48
CA ASP A 319 -20.40 11.63 11.26
C ASP A 319 -21.07 10.65 12.23
N TYR A 320 -21.35 9.43 11.78
CA TYR A 320 -21.89 8.37 12.63
C TYR A 320 -20.94 8.03 13.79
N PHE A 321 -19.67 7.73 13.49
CA PHE A 321 -18.70 7.35 14.50
C PHE A 321 -18.41 8.45 15.52
N GLN A 322 -18.47 9.71 15.12
CA GLN A 322 -18.27 10.85 16.03
C GLN A 322 -19.47 11.14 16.93
N LYS A 323 -20.68 10.72 16.55
CA LYS A 323 -21.93 10.96 17.31
C LYS A 323 -22.26 9.84 18.29
N ASP A 324 -21.77 8.63 18.08
CA ASP A 324 -22.07 7.49 18.94
C ASP A 324 -21.07 7.43 20.13
N GLU A 325 -21.51 7.88 21.29
CA GLU A 325 -20.69 7.95 22.52
C GLU A 325 -20.18 6.60 23.02
N ARG A 326 -20.74 5.49 22.54
CA ARG A 326 -20.25 4.12 22.85
C ARG A 326 -18.96 3.77 22.10
N ILE A 327 -18.65 4.53 21.06
CA ILE A 327 -17.56 4.25 20.11
C ILE A 327 -16.42 5.23 20.31
N ARG A 328 -15.24 4.70 20.57
CA ARG A 328 -13.99 5.47 20.53
C ARG A 328 -13.32 5.31 19.18
N LEU A 329 -13.43 6.32 18.33
CA LEU A 329 -12.79 6.37 17.01
C LEU A 329 -11.33 6.81 17.12
N PHE A 330 -10.44 6.18 16.32
CA PHE A 330 -9.03 6.55 16.19
C PHE A 330 -8.72 7.13 14.81
N GLY A 331 -7.74 8.04 14.75
CA GLY A 331 -7.42 8.76 13.52
C GLY A 331 -8.53 9.75 13.16
N VAL A 332 -8.68 10.79 13.96
CA VAL A 332 -9.68 11.84 13.75
C VAL A 332 -9.03 13.00 12.98
N PRO A 333 -9.63 13.50 11.88
CA PRO A 333 -9.12 14.68 11.18
C PRO A 333 -9.06 15.90 12.10
N ARG A 334 -7.99 16.72 11.97
CA ARG A 334 -7.86 17.98 12.73
C ARG A 334 -8.66 19.12 12.11
N GLY A 335 -8.76 19.14 10.79
CA GLY A 335 -9.42 20.19 10.02
C GLY A 335 -10.60 19.67 9.21
N THR A 336 -10.32 19.11 8.04
CA THR A 336 -11.36 18.62 7.12
C THR A 336 -11.34 17.09 7.05
N SER A 337 -12.49 16.50 6.69
CA SER A 337 -12.58 15.05 6.44
C SER A 337 -11.63 14.55 5.33
N GLN A 338 -11.15 15.45 4.47
CA GLN A 338 -10.19 15.13 3.40
C GLN A 338 -8.79 14.72 3.91
N GLU A 339 -8.46 15.00 5.17
CA GLU A 339 -7.24 14.50 5.81
C GLU A 339 -7.28 12.98 6.07
N LYS A 340 -8.41 12.34 5.80
CA LYS A 340 -8.66 10.93 6.08
C LYS A 340 -9.29 10.23 4.88
N ILE A 341 -8.79 9.03 4.59
CA ILE A 341 -9.45 8.12 3.65
C ILE A 341 -10.67 7.44 4.32
N PRO A 342 -11.59 6.81 3.57
CA PRO A 342 -12.73 6.08 4.13
C PRO A 342 -12.32 4.78 4.83
N LEU A 343 -11.50 4.92 5.88
CA LEU A 343 -11.00 3.87 6.75
C LEU A 343 -11.19 4.30 8.20
N PHE A 344 -11.83 3.44 9.00
CA PHE A 344 -12.23 3.73 10.36
C PHE A 344 -11.83 2.59 11.29
N SER A 345 -10.94 2.88 12.25
CA SER A 345 -10.57 1.96 13.32
C SER A 345 -11.12 2.46 14.65
N PHE A 346 -11.78 1.59 15.38
CA PHE A 346 -12.47 1.97 16.60
C PHE A 346 -12.56 0.82 17.60
N VAL A 347 -12.87 1.16 18.85
CA VAL A 347 -13.29 0.23 19.89
C VAL A 347 -14.65 0.64 20.43
N VAL A 348 -15.35 -0.31 21.03
CA VAL A 348 -16.59 -0.08 21.80
C VAL A 348 -16.30 -0.43 23.24
N ASP A 349 -16.58 0.50 24.17
CA ASP A 349 -16.26 0.31 25.57
C ASP A 349 -17.00 -0.92 26.15
N GLY A 350 -16.24 -1.80 26.79
CA GLY A 350 -16.76 -3.05 27.36
C GLY A 350 -17.02 -4.17 26.37
N VAL A 351 -16.76 -3.98 25.08
CA VAL A 351 -17.01 -5.00 24.02
C VAL A 351 -15.70 -5.36 23.32
N HIS A 352 -15.42 -6.66 23.22
CA HIS A 352 -14.23 -7.13 22.52
C HIS A 352 -14.38 -6.99 20.99
N HIS A 353 -13.37 -6.46 20.32
CA HIS A 353 -13.41 -6.19 18.87
C HIS A 353 -13.62 -7.46 18.02
N GLU A 354 -13.16 -8.65 18.48
CA GLU A 354 -13.36 -9.90 17.77
C GLU A 354 -14.81 -10.37 17.85
N ASP A 355 -15.49 -10.20 18.98
CA ASP A 355 -16.90 -10.57 19.14
C ASP A 355 -17.78 -9.74 18.20
N LEU A 356 -17.51 -8.43 18.08
CA LEU A 356 -18.18 -7.58 17.09
C LEU A 356 -17.94 -8.08 15.67
N ALA A 357 -16.70 -8.39 15.31
CA ALA A 357 -16.36 -8.89 13.98
C ALA A 357 -17.08 -10.21 13.66
N LEU A 358 -17.14 -11.15 14.61
CA LEU A 358 -17.83 -12.43 14.45
C LEU A 358 -19.35 -12.27 14.24
N ILE A 359 -19.97 -11.34 14.96
CA ILE A 359 -21.42 -11.07 14.80
C ILE A 359 -21.68 -10.42 13.44
N LEU A 360 -20.85 -9.43 13.03
CA LEU A 360 -20.96 -8.78 11.73
C LEU A 360 -20.76 -9.77 10.57
N ASP A 361 -19.80 -10.70 10.68
CA ASP A 361 -19.60 -11.78 9.70
C ASP A 361 -20.88 -12.61 9.51
N LYS A 362 -21.57 -12.99 10.59
CA LYS A 362 -22.87 -13.70 10.51
C LYS A 362 -23.98 -12.86 9.88
N MET A 363 -23.80 -11.56 9.79
CA MET A 363 -24.69 -10.63 9.09
C MET A 363 -24.27 -10.37 7.63
N GLY A 364 -23.22 -11.05 7.13
CA GLY A 364 -22.71 -10.92 5.76
C GLY A 364 -21.71 -9.76 5.56
N ILE A 365 -21.21 -9.19 6.65
CA ILE A 365 -20.32 -8.02 6.62
C ILE A 365 -18.90 -8.45 6.99
N ALA A 366 -17.96 -8.33 6.06
CA ALA A 366 -16.56 -8.62 6.27
C ALA A 366 -15.81 -7.35 6.73
N VAL A 367 -15.29 -7.39 7.95
CA VAL A 367 -14.47 -6.33 8.57
C VAL A 367 -13.18 -6.93 9.12
N ARG A 368 -12.24 -6.11 9.54
CA ARG A 368 -11.00 -6.55 10.18
C ARG A 368 -11.04 -6.32 11.68
N SER A 369 -10.56 -7.30 12.47
CA SER A 369 -10.31 -7.11 13.90
C SER A 369 -8.86 -7.40 14.25
N GLY A 370 -8.34 -6.83 15.34
CA GLY A 370 -7.01 -7.07 15.89
C GLY A 370 -6.05 -5.88 15.73
N GLN A 371 -4.73 -6.17 15.65
CA GLN A 371 -3.66 -5.17 15.72
C GLN A 371 -3.29 -4.54 14.35
N MET A 372 -3.84 -5.00 13.25
CA MET A 372 -3.62 -4.50 11.88
C MET A 372 -2.15 -4.48 11.44
N CYS A 373 -1.29 -5.34 12.02
CA CYS A 373 0.17 -5.33 11.84
C CYS A 373 0.82 -3.97 12.18
N ALA A 374 0.34 -3.32 13.24
CA ALA A 374 0.79 -2.01 13.74
C ALA A 374 0.66 -1.95 15.27
N GLU A 375 1.29 -2.91 15.98
CA GLU A 375 1.28 -2.98 17.44
C GLU A 375 1.70 -1.66 18.12
N PRO A 376 2.73 -0.91 17.65
CA PRO A 376 3.07 0.36 18.26
C PRO A 376 1.92 1.38 18.28
N VAL A 377 1.04 1.35 17.27
CA VAL A 377 -0.17 2.20 17.28
C VAL A 377 -1.16 1.74 18.35
N MET A 378 -1.30 0.40 18.54
CA MET A 378 -2.17 -0.13 19.62
C MET A 378 -1.65 0.29 20.99
N ASP A 379 -0.34 0.15 21.22
CA ASP A 379 0.33 0.54 22.48
C ASP A 379 0.16 2.04 22.74
N ARG A 380 0.34 2.88 21.68
CA ARG A 380 0.17 4.34 21.78
C ARG A 380 -1.23 4.74 22.27
N PHE A 381 -2.26 4.02 21.84
CA PHE A 381 -3.64 4.30 22.23
C PHE A 381 -4.14 3.49 23.43
N GLY A 382 -3.32 2.59 23.98
CA GLY A 382 -3.64 1.76 25.13
C GLY A 382 -4.74 0.73 24.87
N VAL A 383 -4.74 0.12 23.69
CA VAL A 383 -5.71 -0.90 23.28
C VAL A 383 -5.01 -2.19 22.81
N THR A 384 -5.66 -3.34 22.99
CA THR A 384 -5.13 -4.65 22.55
C THR A 384 -5.38 -4.93 21.08
N GLY A 385 -6.31 -4.22 20.47
CA GLY A 385 -6.74 -4.32 19.08
C GLY A 385 -7.94 -3.44 18.82
N MET A 386 -8.32 -3.30 17.57
CA MET A 386 -9.43 -2.48 17.10
C MET A 386 -10.30 -3.25 16.12
N LEU A 387 -11.54 -2.82 15.92
CA LEU A 387 -12.31 -3.16 14.73
C LEU A 387 -12.01 -2.12 13.65
N ARG A 388 -11.71 -2.57 12.41
CA ARG A 388 -11.43 -1.68 11.29
C ARG A 388 -12.40 -1.93 10.14
N VAL A 389 -12.95 -0.85 9.63
CA VAL A 389 -13.79 -0.77 8.42
C VAL A 389 -13.06 0.03 7.37
N SER A 390 -13.00 -0.45 6.14
CA SER A 390 -12.37 0.25 5.02
C SER A 390 -13.19 0.08 3.75
N VAL A 391 -13.54 1.20 3.13
CA VAL A 391 -14.38 1.32 1.94
C VAL A 391 -13.52 1.36 0.68
N ALA A 392 -14.04 0.84 -0.41
CA ALA A 392 -13.46 0.92 -1.75
C ALA A 392 -14.49 1.47 -2.76
N PRO A 393 -14.08 1.90 -3.96
CA PRO A 393 -14.97 2.52 -4.95
C PRO A 393 -16.18 1.68 -5.41
N TYR A 394 -16.19 0.40 -5.11
CA TYR A 394 -17.33 -0.50 -5.38
C TYR A 394 -18.30 -0.65 -4.20
N ASN A 395 -18.02 -0.05 -3.05
CA ASN A 395 -18.97 -0.06 -1.94
C ASN A 395 -20.06 0.99 -2.17
N THR A 396 -21.29 0.69 -1.73
CA THR A 396 -22.43 1.56 -1.92
C THR A 396 -22.86 2.24 -0.63
N MET A 397 -23.62 3.32 -0.73
CA MET A 397 -24.18 4.00 0.44
C MET A 397 -25.12 3.08 1.22
N GLU A 398 -25.88 2.24 0.52
CA GLU A 398 -26.78 1.24 1.13
C GLU A 398 -25.99 0.20 1.94
N GLU A 399 -24.78 -0.17 1.50
CA GLU A 399 -23.88 -1.01 2.28
C GLU A 399 -23.38 -0.33 3.55
N ALA A 400 -23.06 0.98 3.48
CA ALA A 400 -22.64 1.77 4.64
C ALA A 400 -23.81 1.91 5.66
N GLU A 401 -25.02 2.18 5.19
CA GLU A 401 -26.22 2.24 6.03
C GLU A 401 -26.55 0.88 6.67
N TYR A 402 -26.42 -0.21 5.88
CA TYR A 402 -26.61 -1.57 6.39
C TYR A 402 -25.57 -1.93 7.45
N PHE A 403 -24.31 -1.56 7.22
CA PHE A 403 -23.24 -1.73 8.20
C PHE A 403 -23.57 -1.01 9.51
N VAL A 404 -23.93 0.26 9.48
CA VAL A 404 -24.31 1.05 10.68
C VAL A 404 -25.45 0.38 11.44
N LYS A 405 -26.49 -0.06 10.73
CA LYS A 405 -27.64 -0.78 11.33
C LYS A 405 -27.19 -2.09 12.02
N CYS A 406 -26.35 -2.86 11.36
CA CYS A 406 -25.84 -4.13 11.88
C CYS A 406 -24.87 -3.92 13.05
N LEU A 407 -24.01 -2.90 12.99
CA LEU A 407 -23.10 -2.54 14.08
C LEU A 407 -23.87 -2.19 15.36
N ASN A 408 -24.89 -1.32 15.25
CA ASN A 408 -25.76 -0.97 16.37
C ASN A 408 -26.43 -2.22 16.99
N LYS A 409 -26.92 -3.14 16.14
CA LYS A 409 -27.49 -4.37 16.61
C LYS A 409 -26.47 -5.26 17.34
N ALA A 410 -25.27 -5.39 16.79
CA ALA A 410 -24.18 -6.18 17.38
C ALA A 410 -23.73 -5.60 18.74
N ILE A 411 -23.56 -4.28 18.83
CA ILE A 411 -23.25 -3.60 20.09
C ILE A 411 -24.33 -3.90 21.14
N ASN A 412 -25.61 -3.70 20.80
CA ASN A 412 -26.73 -3.96 21.74
C ASN A 412 -26.88 -5.45 22.15
N MET A 413 -26.31 -6.40 21.39
CA MET A 413 -26.28 -7.82 21.77
C MET A 413 -25.17 -8.17 22.74
N LEU A 414 -24.12 -7.35 22.79
CA LEU A 414 -22.90 -7.61 23.58
C LEU A 414 -22.83 -6.73 24.85
N MET A 415 -23.58 -5.65 24.91
CA MET A 415 -23.79 -4.84 26.12
C MET A 415 -24.96 -5.38 26.96
#